data_ced1399d1d2b2267d0fecffd4a123a88
#
_entry.id   ced1399d1d2b2267d0fecffd4a123a88
#
_cell.length_a   1.000
_cell.length_b   1.000
_cell.length_c   1.000
_cell.angle_alpha   90.00
_cell.angle_beta   90.00
_cell.angle_gamma   90.00
#
_symmetry.space_group_name_H-M   'P 1'
#
loop_
_entity.id
_entity.type
_entity.pdbx_description
1 polymer ?
#
loop_
_entity_poly.entity_id
_entity_poly.type
_entity_poly.pdbx_seq_one_letter_code
_entity_poly.pdbx_strand_id
1 'polypeptide(L)'
;RKKISTDTLEKIIYAISNASTYDEIRDIIKNAKIYESQKVILIKVLRANSLSDDARHTLAKKLVEAEENRFGKKIERTDIVTRIGPTLGLMGTLIPMGPGLAALGVGDVNTLASAIIVAFDTTVVGVGSGAVAYFVSKVRRRWYEEYLSDLDALVDTVLDKLKN
;
A
#
# COMPACT_ATOMS: atom_id res chain seq x y z
N ARG A 1 -1.11 12.43 -4.69
CA ARG A 1 0.31 12.07 -4.88
C ARG A 1 0.55 11.97 -6.38
N LYS A 2 1.51 12.73 -6.92
CA LYS A 2 1.71 12.84 -8.37
C LYS A 2 2.38 11.55 -8.86
N LYS A 3 1.76 10.83 -9.79
CA LYS A 3 2.32 9.64 -10.45
C LYS A 3 3.59 10.05 -11.19
N ILE A 4 4.64 9.22 -11.15
CA ILE A 4 5.81 9.38 -12.00
C ILE A 4 5.36 9.03 -13.44
N SER A 5 5.62 9.90 -14.39
CA SER A 5 5.33 9.60 -15.80
C SER A 5 6.35 8.60 -16.33
N THR A 6 5.93 7.66 -17.17
CA THR A 6 6.80 6.71 -17.86
C THR A 6 7.93 7.43 -18.62
N ASP A 7 7.62 8.56 -19.25
CA ASP A 7 8.61 9.43 -19.90
C ASP A 7 9.68 9.99 -18.93
N THR A 8 9.27 10.30 -17.70
CA THR A 8 10.23 10.74 -16.67
C THR A 8 11.12 9.59 -16.21
N LEU A 9 10.55 8.39 -16.02
CA LEU A 9 11.31 7.19 -15.65
C LEU A 9 12.32 6.83 -16.74
N GLU A 10 11.89 6.83 -17.99
CA GLU A 10 12.73 6.55 -19.15
C GLU A 10 13.92 7.52 -19.23
N LYS A 11 13.68 8.83 -19.08
CA LYS A 11 14.75 9.83 -19.06
C LYS A 11 15.77 9.60 -17.94
N ILE A 12 15.32 9.17 -16.77
CA ILE A 12 16.22 8.89 -15.64
C ILE A 12 17.06 7.64 -15.93
N ILE A 13 16.44 6.57 -16.46
CA ILE A 13 17.14 5.34 -16.86
C ILE A 13 18.22 5.65 -17.89
N TYR A 14 17.90 6.39 -18.96
CA TYR A 14 18.87 6.80 -19.98
C TYR A 14 19.99 7.66 -19.39
N ALA A 15 19.65 8.61 -18.50
CA ALA A 15 20.66 9.46 -17.87
C ALA A 15 21.62 8.64 -17.00
N ILE A 16 21.12 7.69 -16.19
CA ILE A 16 21.97 6.81 -15.37
C ILE A 16 22.84 5.90 -16.26
N SER A 17 22.27 5.32 -17.33
CA SER A 17 22.99 4.41 -18.23
C SER A 17 24.13 5.12 -18.97
N ASN A 18 23.97 6.38 -19.30
CA ASN A 18 24.98 7.20 -20.00
C ASN A 18 25.97 7.92 -19.08
N ALA A 19 25.73 7.92 -17.76
CA ALA A 19 26.61 8.57 -16.81
C ALA A 19 28.00 7.90 -16.80
N SER A 20 29.07 8.67 -16.72
CA SER A 20 30.44 8.16 -16.74
C SER A 20 31.05 8.05 -15.35
N THR A 21 30.51 8.75 -14.37
CA THR A 21 31.09 8.87 -13.02
C THR A 21 30.06 8.59 -11.93
N TYR A 22 30.53 8.02 -10.82
CA TYR A 22 29.72 7.77 -9.62
C TYR A 22 29.00 9.03 -9.10
N ASP A 23 29.69 10.18 -9.06
CA ASP A 23 29.12 11.44 -8.60
C ASP A 23 28.03 11.96 -9.55
N GLU A 24 28.20 11.72 -10.85
CA GLU A 24 27.18 12.04 -11.84
C GLU A 24 25.88 11.22 -11.62
N ILE A 25 26.00 9.93 -11.41
CA ILE A 25 24.84 9.07 -11.09
C ILE A 25 24.14 9.56 -9.82
N ARG A 26 24.91 9.89 -8.79
CA ARG A 26 24.38 10.42 -7.53
C ARG A 26 23.61 11.72 -7.72
N ASP A 27 24.12 12.64 -8.53
CA ASP A 27 23.49 13.92 -8.78
C ASP A 27 22.24 13.77 -9.67
N ILE A 28 22.25 12.85 -10.63
CA ILE A 28 21.07 12.47 -11.41
C ILE A 28 19.96 11.96 -10.45
N ILE A 29 20.28 11.04 -9.56
CA ILE A 29 19.31 10.49 -8.59
C ILE A 29 18.76 11.60 -7.67
N LYS A 30 19.61 12.48 -7.15
CA LYS A 30 19.20 13.58 -6.26
C LYS A 30 18.25 14.55 -6.94
N ASN A 31 18.53 14.91 -8.19
CA ASN A 31 17.77 15.89 -8.97
C ASN A 31 16.55 15.26 -9.68
N ALA A 32 16.46 13.93 -9.71
CA ALA A 32 15.35 13.20 -10.33
C ALA A 32 14.01 13.55 -9.67
N LYS A 33 12.96 13.66 -10.48
CA LYS A 33 11.57 13.87 -10.02
C LYS A 33 10.91 12.54 -9.62
N ILE A 34 11.53 11.82 -8.69
CA ILE A 34 11.06 10.58 -8.10
C ILE A 34 10.75 10.77 -6.60
N TYR A 35 10.21 9.73 -5.95
CA TYR A 35 9.91 9.81 -4.52
C TYR A 35 11.18 9.79 -3.68
N GLU A 36 11.19 10.55 -2.58
CA GLU A 36 12.35 10.62 -1.69
C GLU A 36 12.77 9.25 -1.13
N SER A 37 11.80 8.36 -0.87
CA SER A 37 12.10 6.98 -0.45
C SER A 37 12.84 6.19 -1.53
N GLN A 38 12.52 6.38 -2.81
CA GLN A 38 13.25 5.76 -3.93
C GLN A 38 14.68 6.31 -4.00
N LYS A 39 14.86 7.64 -3.90
CA LYS A 39 16.21 8.25 -3.88
C LYS A 39 17.09 7.67 -2.78
N VAL A 40 16.53 7.51 -1.57
CA VAL A 40 17.28 6.94 -0.43
C VAL A 40 17.74 5.52 -0.73
N ILE A 41 16.88 4.68 -1.33
CA ILE A 41 17.22 3.30 -1.68
C ILE A 41 18.29 3.28 -2.77
N LEU A 42 18.12 4.03 -3.84
CA LEU A 42 19.08 4.12 -4.95
C LEU A 42 20.45 4.60 -4.48
N ILE A 43 20.51 5.61 -3.60
CA ILE A 43 21.75 6.11 -3.02
C ILE A 43 22.40 5.04 -2.13
N LYS A 44 21.63 4.25 -1.38
CA LYS A 44 22.19 3.14 -0.58
C LYS A 44 22.80 2.05 -1.46
N VAL A 45 22.13 1.68 -2.55
CA VAL A 45 22.65 0.71 -3.53
C VAL A 45 23.90 1.27 -4.20
N LEU A 46 23.89 2.54 -4.58
CA LEU A 46 25.04 3.23 -5.19
C LEU A 46 26.27 3.26 -4.26
N ARG A 47 26.07 3.48 -2.95
CA ARG A 47 27.16 3.47 -1.94
C ARG A 47 27.75 2.10 -1.68
N ALA A 48 27.07 1.04 -2.09
CA ALA A 48 27.51 -0.34 -1.92
C ALA A 48 28.51 -0.79 -3.01
N ASN A 49 29.18 0.14 -3.69
CA ASN A 49 30.16 -0.13 -4.75
C ASN A 49 31.39 -0.93 -4.27
N SER A 50 31.71 -0.89 -2.97
CA SER A 50 32.79 -1.68 -2.37
C SER A 50 32.44 -3.15 -2.12
N LEU A 51 31.16 -3.52 -2.25
CA LEU A 51 30.69 -4.90 -2.10
C LEU A 51 30.88 -5.69 -3.40
N SER A 52 31.00 -7.03 -3.27
CA SER A 52 30.92 -7.91 -4.43
C SER A 52 29.58 -7.77 -5.12
N ASP A 53 29.52 -8.11 -6.41
CA ASP A 53 28.27 -8.01 -7.20
C ASP A 53 27.13 -8.79 -6.54
N ASP A 54 27.36 -10.02 -6.11
CA ASP A 54 26.35 -10.85 -5.43
C ASP A 54 25.85 -10.22 -4.12
N ALA A 55 26.77 -9.65 -3.32
CA ALA A 55 26.41 -8.98 -2.08
C ALA A 55 25.60 -7.69 -2.34
N ARG A 56 25.95 -6.96 -3.39
CA ARG A 56 25.24 -5.74 -3.82
C ARG A 56 23.83 -6.06 -4.31
N HIS A 57 23.66 -7.09 -5.15
CA HIS A 57 22.36 -7.58 -5.57
C HIS A 57 21.51 -8.03 -4.39
N THR A 58 22.08 -8.77 -3.46
CA THR A 58 21.38 -9.21 -2.24
C THR A 58 20.94 -8.02 -1.39
N LEU A 59 21.79 -7.00 -1.21
CA LEU A 59 21.43 -5.78 -0.50
C LEU A 59 20.30 -5.03 -1.20
N ALA A 60 20.39 -4.84 -2.51
CA ALA A 60 19.37 -4.17 -3.32
C ALA A 60 18.01 -4.87 -3.18
N LYS A 61 17.98 -6.19 -3.34
CA LYS A 61 16.78 -7.00 -3.14
C LYS A 61 16.18 -6.82 -1.75
N LYS A 62 17.01 -6.84 -0.71
CA LYS A 62 16.55 -6.62 0.68
C LYS A 62 15.99 -5.22 0.92
N LEU A 63 16.53 -4.20 0.27
CA LEU A 63 16.02 -2.84 0.36
C LEU A 63 14.64 -2.69 -0.32
N VAL A 64 14.46 -3.33 -1.48
CA VAL A 64 13.17 -3.35 -2.19
C VAL A 64 12.14 -4.15 -1.39
N GLU A 65 12.47 -5.35 -0.91
CA GLU A 65 11.59 -6.15 -0.04
C GLU A 65 11.16 -5.39 1.22
N ALA A 66 12.08 -4.62 1.83
CA ALA A 66 11.75 -3.83 3.02
C ALA A 66 10.73 -2.72 2.71
N GLU A 67 10.82 -2.10 1.53
CA GLU A 67 9.85 -1.09 1.11
C GLU A 67 8.51 -1.72 0.73
N GLU A 68 8.52 -2.88 0.05
CA GLU A 68 7.32 -3.68 -0.23
C GLU A 68 6.58 -4.06 1.05
N ASN A 69 7.28 -4.60 2.05
CA ASN A 69 6.72 -4.93 3.36
C ASN A 69 6.16 -3.71 4.08
N ARG A 70 6.79 -2.55 3.95
CA ARG A 70 6.28 -1.29 4.50
C ARG A 70 4.95 -0.89 3.89
N PHE A 71 4.76 -1.09 2.59
CA PHE A 71 3.49 -0.83 1.92
C PHE A 71 2.46 -1.92 2.22
N GLY A 72 2.86 -3.18 2.26
CA GLY A 72 2.02 -4.31 2.64
C GLY A 72 1.31 -4.06 3.97
N LYS A 73 2.04 -3.66 5.01
CA LYS A 73 1.48 -3.30 6.33
C LYS A 73 0.48 -2.16 6.28
N LYS A 74 0.62 -1.21 5.34
CA LYS A 74 -0.34 -0.10 5.19
C LYS A 74 -1.63 -0.54 4.50
N ILE A 75 -1.54 -1.46 3.54
CA ILE A 75 -2.70 -2.04 2.86
C ILE A 75 -3.46 -2.96 3.81
N GLU A 76 -2.76 -3.80 4.56
CA GLU A 76 -3.31 -4.76 5.51
C GLU A 76 -4.32 -4.13 6.47
N ARG A 77 -4.02 -2.94 7.02
CA ARG A 77 -4.95 -2.21 7.90
C ARG A 77 -6.28 -1.91 7.22
N THR A 78 -6.26 -1.55 5.94
CA THR A 78 -7.48 -1.26 5.18
C THR A 78 -8.20 -2.56 4.81
N ASP A 79 -7.45 -3.62 4.49
CA ASP A 79 -7.99 -4.94 4.19
C ASP A 79 -8.69 -5.57 5.41
N ILE A 80 -8.16 -5.33 6.63
CA ILE A 80 -8.82 -5.72 7.89
C ILE A 80 -10.20 -5.07 8.00
N VAL A 81 -10.31 -3.75 7.79
CA VAL A 81 -11.61 -3.05 7.86
C VAL A 81 -12.57 -3.57 6.79
N THR A 82 -12.07 -3.86 5.59
CA THR A 82 -12.88 -4.44 4.50
C THR A 82 -13.56 -5.74 4.91
N ARG A 83 -12.87 -6.58 5.68
CA ARG A 83 -13.38 -7.91 6.11
C ARG A 83 -14.20 -7.83 7.39
N ILE A 84 -13.73 -7.05 8.36
CA ILE A 84 -14.35 -6.97 9.68
C ILE A 84 -15.58 -6.06 9.68
N GLY A 85 -15.61 -5.00 8.88
CA GLY A 85 -16.72 -4.05 8.83
C GLY A 85 -18.09 -4.72 8.64
N PRO A 86 -18.30 -5.50 7.57
CA PRO A 86 -19.57 -6.23 7.35
C PRO A 86 -19.89 -7.25 8.46
N THR A 87 -18.88 -7.92 9.00
CA THR A 87 -19.05 -8.91 10.08
C THR A 87 -19.53 -8.24 11.36
N LEU A 88 -18.96 -7.09 11.72
CA LEU A 88 -19.42 -6.30 12.87
C LEU A 88 -20.82 -5.73 12.64
N GLY A 89 -21.15 -5.34 11.39
CA GLY A 89 -22.49 -4.96 10.99
C GLY A 89 -23.51 -6.08 11.25
N LEU A 90 -23.17 -7.32 10.86
CA LEU A 90 -24.01 -8.50 11.12
C LEU A 90 -24.18 -8.78 12.62
N MET A 91 -23.10 -8.69 13.41
CA MET A 91 -23.21 -8.81 14.88
C MET A 91 -24.12 -7.74 15.47
N GLY A 92 -24.03 -6.52 14.96
CA GLY A 92 -24.89 -5.40 15.35
C GLY A 92 -26.38 -5.61 15.03
N THR A 93 -26.73 -6.54 14.14
CA THR A 93 -28.14 -6.95 13.91
C THR A 93 -28.60 -8.00 14.91
N LEU A 94 -27.74 -8.99 15.18
CA LEU A 94 -28.10 -10.13 16.03
C LEU A 94 -28.26 -9.74 17.50
N ILE A 95 -27.44 -8.81 18.00
CA ILE A 95 -27.46 -8.39 19.41
C ILE A 95 -28.80 -7.76 19.82
N PRO A 96 -29.34 -6.74 19.11
CA PRO A 96 -30.64 -6.14 19.50
C PRO A 96 -31.84 -7.02 19.17
N MET A 97 -31.72 -7.95 18.22
CA MET A 97 -32.85 -8.83 17.84
C MET A 97 -33.22 -9.82 18.94
N GLY A 98 -32.31 -10.27 19.78
CA GLY A 98 -32.59 -11.16 20.90
C GLY A 98 -33.61 -10.55 21.90
N PRO A 99 -33.31 -9.41 22.53
CA PRO A 99 -34.25 -8.68 23.38
C PRO A 99 -35.54 -8.25 22.65
N GLY A 100 -35.45 -7.86 21.37
CA GLY A 100 -36.61 -7.49 20.55
C GLY A 100 -37.60 -8.64 20.39
N LEU A 101 -37.12 -9.84 20.08
CA LEU A 101 -37.97 -11.04 19.99
C LEU A 101 -38.53 -11.46 21.34
N ALA A 102 -37.78 -11.33 22.43
CA ALA A 102 -38.30 -11.59 23.78
C ALA A 102 -39.45 -10.62 24.15
N ALA A 103 -39.33 -9.33 23.80
CA ALA A 103 -40.38 -8.34 23.99
C ALA A 103 -41.65 -8.65 23.20
N LEU A 104 -41.51 -9.19 21.98
CA LEU A 104 -42.66 -9.65 21.19
C LEU A 104 -43.44 -10.76 21.90
N GLY A 105 -42.75 -11.66 22.62
CA GLY A 105 -43.38 -12.74 23.38
C GLY A 105 -44.33 -12.24 24.49
N VAL A 106 -44.20 -11.00 24.95
CA VAL A 106 -45.07 -10.34 25.92
C VAL A 106 -45.95 -9.25 25.29
N GLY A 107 -45.99 -9.18 23.95
CA GLY A 107 -46.83 -8.26 23.19
C GLY A 107 -46.24 -6.85 22.99
N ASP A 108 -45.00 -6.60 23.37
CA ASP A 108 -44.36 -5.29 23.19
C ASP A 108 -43.74 -5.16 21.79
N VAL A 109 -44.56 -4.75 20.85
CA VAL A 109 -44.19 -4.53 19.43
C VAL A 109 -43.27 -3.30 19.29
N ASN A 110 -43.38 -2.30 20.16
CA ASN A 110 -42.57 -1.10 20.08
C ASN A 110 -41.08 -1.37 20.34
N THR A 111 -40.79 -2.18 21.32
CA THR A 111 -39.42 -2.62 21.60
C THR A 111 -38.85 -3.45 20.45
N LEU A 112 -39.65 -4.32 19.82
CA LEU A 112 -39.22 -5.05 18.62
C LEU A 112 -38.93 -4.07 17.45
N ALA A 113 -39.81 -3.12 17.20
CA ALA A 113 -39.62 -2.14 16.13
C ALA A 113 -38.33 -1.32 16.33
N SER A 114 -38.03 -0.89 17.55
CA SER A 114 -36.80 -0.19 17.89
C SER A 114 -35.56 -1.08 17.67
N ALA A 115 -35.62 -2.35 18.04
CA ALA A 115 -34.52 -3.31 17.84
C ALA A 115 -34.22 -3.52 16.32
N ILE A 116 -35.29 -3.56 15.49
CA ILE A 116 -35.14 -3.68 14.04
C ILE A 116 -34.45 -2.45 13.44
N ILE A 117 -34.86 -1.25 13.87
CA ILE A 117 -34.21 0.01 13.40
C ILE A 117 -32.73 0.00 13.69
N VAL A 118 -32.33 -0.31 14.93
CA VAL A 118 -30.90 -0.41 15.32
C VAL A 118 -30.17 -1.47 14.49
N ALA A 119 -30.82 -2.60 14.21
CA ALA A 119 -30.27 -3.66 13.38
C ALA A 119 -29.97 -3.17 11.94
N PHE A 120 -30.91 -2.44 11.33
CA PHE A 120 -30.70 -1.86 9.99
C PHE A 120 -29.56 -0.84 9.99
N ASP A 121 -29.54 0.08 10.95
CA ASP A 121 -28.52 1.13 11.05
C ASP A 121 -27.10 0.53 11.16
N THR A 122 -26.93 -0.48 12.00
CA THR A 122 -25.64 -1.15 12.19
C THR A 122 -25.19 -1.92 10.96
N THR A 123 -26.12 -2.52 10.20
CA THR A 123 -25.82 -3.19 8.93
C THR A 123 -25.32 -2.18 7.90
N VAL A 124 -26.03 -1.07 7.73
CA VAL A 124 -25.68 -0.02 6.75
C VAL A 124 -24.28 0.53 7.06
N VAL A 125 -24.01 0.85 8.32
CA VAL A 125 -22.67 1.34 8.73
C VAL A 125 -21.59 0.29 8.53
N GLY A 126 -21.83 -0.96 8.91
CA GLY A 126 -20.87 -2.05 8.78
C GLY A 126 -20.53 -2.35 7.32
N VAL A 127 -21.53 -2.52 6.46
CA VAL A 127 -21.33 -2.78 5.03
C VAL A 127 -20.73 -1.57 4.33
N GLY A 128 -21.23 -0.37 4.64
CA GLY A 128 -20.73 0.88 4.06
C GLY A 128 -19.24 1.12 4.38
N SER A 129 -18.84 0.91 5.64
CA SER A 129 -17.42 1.04 6.04
C SER A 129 -16.52 0.02 5.32
N GLY A 130 -16.98 -1.22 5.18
CA GLY A 130 -16.28 -2.26 4.43
C GLY A 130 -16.13 -1.92 2.95
N ALA A 131 -17.18 -1.40 2.31
CA ALA A 131 -17.15 -1.01 0.90
C ALA A 131 -16.15 0.15 0.65
N VAL A 132 -16.19 1.18 1.49
CA VAL A 132 -15.22 2.30 1.40
C VAL A 132 -13.80 1.82 1.61
N ALA A 133 -13.55 0.98 2.63
CA ALA A 133 -12.24 0.42 2.89
C ALA A 133 -11.74 -0.43 1.71
N TYR A 134 -12.60 -1.23 1.09
CA TYR A 134 -12.27 -2.02 -0.10
C TYR A 134 -11.82 -1.13 -1.26
N PHE A 135 -12.59 -0.08 -1.56
CA PHE A 135 -12.22 0.85 -2.63
C PHE A 135 -10.87 1.51 -2.37
N VAL A 136 -10.65 2.01 -1.16
CA VAL A 136 -9.38 2.64 -0.75
C VAL A 136 -8.21 1.65 -0.85
N SER A 137 -8.40 0.39 -0.43
CA SER A 137 -7.38 -0.67 -0.51
C SER A 137 -7.01 -0.95 -1.97
N LYS A 138 -7.99 -1.08 -2.87
CA LYS A 138 -7.74 -1.33 -4.30
C LYS A 138 -6.95 -0.20 -4.96
N VAL A 139 -7.34 1.06 -4.72
CA VAL A 139 -6.62 2.22 -5.27
C VAL A 139 -5.19 2.29 -4.73
N ARG A 140 -5.00 2.07 -3.43
CA ARG A 140 -3.66 2.07 -2.81
C ARG A 140 -2.77 0.96 -3.35
N ARG A 141 -3.30 -0.27 -3.48
CA ARG A 141 -2.56 -1.42 -3.99
C ARG A 141 -1.99 -1.13 -5.37
N ARG A 142 -2.81 -0.65 -6.30
CA ARG A 142 -2.37 -0.28 -7.65
C ARG A 142 -1.24 0.77 -7.64
N TRP A 143 -1.36 1.80 -6.78
CA TRP A 143 -0.30 2.82 -6.69
C TRP A 143 1.02 2.28 -6.14
N TYR A 144 0.95 1.31 -5.21
CA TYR A 144 2.15 0.71 -4.64
C TYR A 144 2.81 -0.28 -5.61
N GLU A 145 2.03 -1.02 -6.38
CA GLU A 145 2.55 -1.90 -7.43
C GLU A 145 3.30 -1.08 -8.49
N GLU A 146 2.73 0.01 -8.98
CA GLU A 146 3.40 0.93 -9.90
C GLU A 146 4.69 1.50 -9.28
N TYR A 147 4.63 1.96 -8.04
CA TYR A 147 5.79 2.51 -7.33
C TYR A 147 6.94 1.49 -7.18
N LEU A 148 6.63 0.25 -6.84
CA LEU A 148 7.62 -0.82 -6.67
C LEU A 148 8.22 -1.22 -8.03
N SER A 149 7.40 -1.31 -9.06
CA SER A 149 7.88 -1.58 -10.42
C SER A 149 8.85 -0.50 -10.91
N ASP A 150 8.52 0.79 -10.68
CA ASP A 150 9.43 1.90 -11.00
C ASP A 150 10.73 1.81 -10.22
N LEU A 151 10.66 1.45 -8.92
CA LEU A 151 11.83 1.30 -8.06
C LEU A 151 12.73 0.16 -8.51
N ASP A 152 12.18 -1.00 -8.84
CA ASP A 152 12.92 -2.16 -9.35
C ASP A 152 13.67 -1.80 -10.64
N ALA A 153 13.01 -1.19 -11.59
CA ALA A 153 13.64 -0.77 -12.84
C ALA A 153 14.83 0.19 -12.62
N LEU A 154 14.69 1.13 -11.67
CA LEU A 154 15.77 2.06 -11.35
C LEU A 154 16.92 1.37 -10.59
N VAL A 155 16.61 0.44 -9.69
CA VAL A 155 17.62 -0.33 -8.95
C VAL A 155 18.42 -1.21 -9.90
N ASP A 156 17.77 -1.92 -10.82
CA ASP A 156 18.43 -2.75 -11.81
C ASP A 156 19.33 -1.91 -12.71
N THR A 157 18.87 -0.73 -13.15
CA THR A 157 19.69 0.19 -13.95
C THR A 157 20.96 0.63 -13.21
N VAL A 158 20.86 0.94 -11.91
CA VAL A 158 22.03 1.31 -11.09
C VAL A 158 22.97 0.12 -10.91
N LEU A 159 22.42 -1.08 -10.68
CA LEU A 159 23.22 -2.30 -10.52
C LEU A 159 24.00 -2.63 -11.79
N ASP A 160 23.35 -2.59 -12.94
CA ASP A 160 24.00 -2.85 -14.24
C ASP A 160 25.12 -1.84 -14.51
N LYS A 161 24.88 -0.57 -14.15
CA LYS A 161 25.89 0.49 -14.33
C LYS A 161 27.10 0.32 -13.41
N LEU A 162 26.92 -0.24 -12.22
CA LEU A 162 28.02 -0.51 -11.27
C LEU A 162 28.81 -1.78 -11.59
N LYS A 163 28.29 -2.64 -12.48
CA LYS A 163 28.95 -3.86 -12.93
C LYS A 163 29.97 -3.62 -14.06
N ASN A 164 29.74 -2.55 -14.85
CA ASN A 164 30.60 -2.12 -15.96
C ASN A 164 31.60 -1.04 -15.51
#